data_4994ce46233c08047f47dfa32622f278
#
_entry.id   4994ce46233c08047f47dfa32622f278
#
_cell.length_a   1.000
_cell.length_b   1.000
_cell.length_c   1.000
_cell.angle_alpha   90.00
_cell.angle_beta   90.00
_cell.angle_gamma   90.00
#
_symmetry.space_group_name_H-M   'P 1'
#
loop_
_entity.id
_entity.type
_entity.pdbx_description
1 polymer ?
#
loop_
_entity_poly.entity_id
_entity_poly.type
_entity_poly.pdbx_seq_one_letter_code
_entity_poly.pdbx_strand_id
1 'polypeptide(L)'
;MTTSILEVDSVQKQYNGKIILSDVYLKCETGTVLGLLGRNGSGKSTLLKIIFGIEPADFKFVRVGGKVLSKTSELLKEISYLPQDSFISNSFSVQKTIQLSIAKENVKDFYADAMIQSMLGKKIKHLSGGELRYLEIKLIFNNDSKFVLLDEPYNGLSPIMIENINALITTMSAVKGILISDHNYQNVIQISTKLALMKDGKMHHLKDKNELIEKGYLKSGML
;
A
#
# COMPACT_ATOMS: atom_id res chain seq x y z
N MET A 1 2.30 10.62 -20.17
CA MET A 1 3.07 10.74 -18.90
C MET A 1 4.24 9.77 -18.98
N THR A 2 5.44 10.17 -18.58
CA THR A 2 6.59 9.25 -18.51
C THR A 2 6.41 8.29 -17.34
N THR A 3 6.55 6.98 -17.61
CA THR A 3 6.49 5.93 -16.57
C THR A 3 7.63 6.13 -15.57
N SER A 4 7.31 6.30 -14.31
CA SER A 4 8.29 6.29 -13.21
C SER A 4 8.39 4.89 -12.63
N ILE A 5 9.57 4.53 -12.12
CA ILE A 5 9.87 3.20 -11.59
C ILE A 5 10.35 3.34 -10.16
N LEU A 6 9.69 2.65 -9.24
CA LEU A 6 10.21 2.34 -7.91
C LEU A 6 10.94 1.00 -8.00
N GLU A 7 12.23 1.03 -7.69
CA GLU A 7 13.08 -0.16 -7.62
C GLU A 7 13.64 -0.27 -6.20
N VAL A 8 13.47 -1.43 -5.63
CA VAL A 8 13.95 -1.79 -4.29
C VAL A 8 14.85 -3.00 -4.45
N ASP A 9 16.09 -2.89 -3.98
CA ASP A 9 17.13 -3.86 -4.30
C ASP A 9 17.94 -4.23 -3.05
N SER A 10 18.33 -5.50 -2.99
CA SER A 10 19.23 -6.07 -1.98
C SER A 10 18.76 -5.82 -0.54
N VAL A 11 17.44 -5.83 -0.28
CA VAL A 11 16.94 -5.59 1.07
C VAL A 11 17.22 -6.77 1.96
N GLN A 12 17.93 -6.50 3.05
CA GLN A 12 18.27 -7.48 4.10
C GLN A 12 17.79 -6.96 5.45
N LYS A 13 17.18 -7.84 6.25
CA LYS A 13 16.73 -7.51 7.61
C LYS A 13 16.79 -8.73 8.51
N GLN A 14 17.37 -8.54 9.68
CA GLN A 14 17.37 -9.52 10.76
C GLN A 14 16.82 -8.90 12.05
N TYR A 15 16.18 -9.74 12.88
CA TYR A 15 15.84 -9.41 14.26
C TYR A 15 16.40 -10.52 15.16
N ASN A 16 17.26 -10.15 16.10
CA ASN A 16 17.86 -11.09 17.06
C ASN A 16 18.43 -12.39 16.41
N GLY A 17 19.16 -12.21 15.30
CA GLY A 17 19.74 -13.33 14.54
C GLY A 17 18.78 -14.08 13.63
N LYS A 18 17.47 -13.79 13.67
CA LYS A 18 16.49 -14.38 12.75
C LYS A 18 16.37 -13.54 11.49
N ILE A 19 16.66 -14.15 10.35
CA ILE A 19 16.50 -13.51 9.03
C ILE A 19 15.01 -13.34 8.72
N ILE A 20 14.59 -12.11 8.43
CA ILE A 20 13.22 -11.76 8.02
C ILE A 20 13.17 -11.48 6.51
N LEU A 21 14.18 -10.76 5.99
CA LEU A 21 14.33 -10.47 4.57
C LEU A 21 15.75 -10.83 4.14
N SER A 22 15.87 -11.55 3.03
CA SER A 22 17.13 -12.06 2.49
C SER A 22 17.24 -11.69 1.02
N ASP A 23 18.01 -10.64 0.72
CA ASP A 23 18.29 -10.17 -0.65
C ASP A 23 17.01 -9.96 -1.48
N VAL A 24 16.08 -9.16 -0.94
CA VAL A 24 14.79 -8.90 -1.59
C VAL A 24 14.95 -7.87 -2.69
N TYR A 25 14.50 -8.24 -3.90
CA TYR A 25 14.35 -7.35 -5.06
C TYR A 25 12.88 -7.16 -5.42
N LEU A 26 12.48 -5.90 -5.71
CA LEU A 26 11.12 -5.56 -6.11
C LEU A 26 11.15 -4.37 -7.08
N LYS A 27 10.28 -4.41 -8.09
CA LYS A 27 10.08 -3.32 -9.04
C LYS A 27 8.59 -3.03 -9.20
N CYS A 28 8.20 -1.75 -9.07
CA CYS A 28 6.86 -1.26 -9.33
C CYS A 28 6.91 -0.06 -10.27
N GLU A 29 5.98 0.01 -11.21
CA GLU A 29 5.89 1.09 -12.20
C GLU A 29 4.62 1.91 -11.95
N THR A 30 4.65 3.22 -12.22
CA THR A 30 3.40 3.99 -12.30
C THR A 30 2.50 3.39 -13.38
N GLY A 31 1.19 3.33 -13.13
CA GLY A 31 0.27 2.61 -14.00
C GLY A 31 0.06 1.14 -13.61
N THR A 32 0.68 0.65 -12.51
CA THR A 32 0.55 -0.74 -12.09
C THR A 32 0.12 -0.89 -10.63
N VAL A 33 -0.61 -1.97 -10.35
CA VAL A 33 -0.87 -2.46 -9.00
C VAL A 33 -0.07 -3.75 -8.81
N LEU A 34 0.94 -3.72 -7.93
CA LEU A 34 1.74 -4.89 -7.55
C LEU A 34 1.18 -5.50 -6.27
N GLY A 35 0.56 -6.68 -6.39
CA GLY A 35 0.08 -7.47 -5.26
C GLY A 35 1.23 -8.23 -4.59
N LEU A 36 1.46 -7.94 -3.32
CA LEU A 36 2.46 -8.61 -2.50
C LEU A 36 1.79 -9.66 -1.61
N LEU A 37 1.87 -10.91 -2.01
CA LEU A 37 1.31 -12.06 -1.31
C LEU A 37 2.34 -12.72 -0.39
N GLY A 38 1.87 -13.48 0.59
CA GLY A 38 2.72 -14.22 1.52
C GLY A 38 2.00 -14.51 2.83
N ARG A 39 2.40 -15.56 3.53
CA ARG A 39 1.81 -15.94 4.83
C ARG A 39 2.08 -14.86 5.89
N ASN A 40 1.30 -14.89 6.98
CA ASN A 40 1.55 -14.02 8.14
C ASN A 40 2.98 -14.28 8.68
N GLY A 41 3.68 -13.19 8.99
CA GLY A 41 5.07 -13.25 9.44
C GLY A 41 6.11 -13.45 8.33
N SER A 42 5.73 -13.46 7.04
CA SER A 42 6.69 -13.60 5.93
C SER A 42 7.55 -12.36 5.66
N GLY A 43 7.29 -11.22 6.31
CA GLY A 43 8.07 -10.00 6.18
C GLY A 43 7.47 -8.91 5.30
N LYS A 44 6.22 -9.06 4.80
CA LYS A 44 5.56 -8.07 3.92
C LYS A 44 5.50 -6.67 4.54
N SER A 45 4.89 -6.52 5.71
CA SER A 45 4.79 -5.22 6.41
C SER A 45 6.16 -4.67 6.78
N THR A 46 7.12 -5.52 7.15
CA THR A 46 8.51 -5.11 7.39
C THR A 46 9.13 -4.52 6.12
N LEU A 47 8.94 -5.19 4.98
CA LEU A 47 9.41 -4.68 3.69
C LEU A 47 8.79 -3.33 3.34
N LEU A 48 7.46 -3.19 3.46
CA LEU A 48 6.77 -1.91 3.17
C LEU A 48 7.28 -0.78 4.08
N LYS A 49 7.46 -1.03 5.38
CA LYS A 49 8.03 -0.07 6.34
C LYS A 49 9.47 0.32 6.00
N ILE A 50 10.29 -0.63 5.55
CA ILE A 50 11.66 -0.38 5.09
C ILE A 50 11.68 0.48 3.83
N ILE A 51 10.82 0.21 2.85
CA ILE A 51 10.70 1.00 1.62
C ILE A 51 10.27 2.43 1.95
N PHE A 52 9.31 2.60 2.84
CA PHE A 52 8.84 3.92 3.28
C PHE A 52 9.86 4.66 4.15
N GLY A 53 10.81 3.96 4.78
CA GLY A 53 11.91 4.54 5.57
C GLY A 53 11.61 4.72 7.06
N ILE A 54 10.56 4.08 7.61
CA ILE A 54 10.25 4.09 9.06
C ILE A 54 10.83 2.87 9.78
N GLU A 55 11.27 1.85 9.07
CA GLU A 55 11.97 0.68 9.61
C GLU A 55 13.38 0.63 9.02
N PRO A 56 14.44 0.54 9.85
CA PRO A 56 15.79 0.38 9.35
C PRO A 56 16.01 -1.02 8.77
N ALA A 57 16.79 -1.11 7.69
CA ALA A 57 17.29 -2.36 7.13
C ALA A 57 18.79 -2.52 7.44
N ASP A 58 19.26 -3.77 7.47
CA ASP A 58 20.70 -4.04 7.56
C ASP A 58 21.41 -3.63 6.26
N PHE A 59 20.70 -3.82 5.14
CA PHE A 59 21.12 -3.36 3.82
C PHE A 59 19.90 -3.07 2.93
N LYS A 60 19.94 -2.01 2.12
CA LYS A 60 18.93 -1.70 1.12
C LYS A 60 19.37 -0.68 0.09
N PHE A 61 18.85 -0.78 -1.11
CA PHE A 61 18.77 0.33 -2.06
C PHE A 61 17.31 0.59 -2.43
N VAL A 62 16.92 1.86 -2.41
CA VAL A 62 15.61 2.31 -2.90
C VAL A 62 15.85 3.38 -3.96
N ARG A 63 15.34 3.17 -5.16
CA ARG A 63 15.47 4.08 -6.29
C ARG A 63 14.11 4.48 -6.83
N VAL A 64 13.96 5.74 -7.24
CA VAL A 64 12.79 6.20 -7.99
C VAL A 64 13.29 6.93 -9.22
N GLY A 65 12.84 6.50 -10.40
CA GLY A 65 13.30 7.07 -11.67
C GLY A 65 14.82 6.99 -11.87
N GLY A 66 15.45 5.92 -11.37
CA GLY A 66 16.91 5.72 -11.41
C GLY A 66 17.71 6.44 -10.33
N LYS A 67 17.11 7.40 -9.59
CA LYS A 67 17.77 8.11 -8.49
C LYS A 67 17.68 7.31 -7.20
N VAL A 68 18.82 7.05 -6.54
CA VAL A 68 18.88 6.44 -5.20
C VAL A 68 18.37 7.44 -4.17
N LEU A 69 17.42 7.02 -3.33
CA LEU A 69 16.86 7.79 -2.24
C LEU A 69 17.43 7.27 -0.91
N SER A 70 18.35 8.03 -0.34
CA SER A 70 19.06 7.64 0.89
C SER A 70 18.48 8.27 2.15
N LYS A 71 17.79 9.42 2.02
CA LYS A 71 17.20 10.16 3.13
C LYS A 71 15.70 9.90 3.22
N THR A 72 15.19 9.75 4.44
CA THR A 72 13.74 9.61 4.68
C THR A 72 12.94 10.76 4.06
N SER A 73 13.45 11.99 4.11
CA SER A 73 12.80 13.15 3.50
C SER A 73 12.66 13.07 1.97
N GLU A 74 13.54 12.32 1.29
CA GLU A 74 13.44 12.06 -0.15
C GLU A 74 12.40 10.96 -0.41
N LEU A 75 12.38 9.89 0.40
CA LEU A 75 11.39 8.81 0.31
C LEU A 75 9.96 9.35 0.49
N LEU A 76 9.72 10.18 1.50
CA LEU A 76 8.40 10.76 1.79
C LEU A 76 7.83 11.64 0.67
N LYS A 77 8.66 12.17 -0.23
CA LYS A 77 8.21 12.93 -1.42
C LYS A 77 7.73 12.02 -2.54
N GLU A 78 8.31 10.84 -2.66
CA GLU A 78 8.05 9.92 -3.77
C GLU A 78 7.09 8.78 -3.39
N ILE A 79 6.98 8.46 -2.09
CA ILE A 79 6.28 7.29 -1.57
C ILE A 79 5.34 7.71 -0.44
N SER A 80 4.10 7.28 -0.51
CA SER A 80 3.13 7.33 0.60
C SER A 80 2.89 5.93 1.15
N TYR A 81 2.53 5.83 2.43
CA TYR A 81 2.31 4.56 3.12
C TYR A 81 1.04 4.59 3.94
N LEU A 82 0.16 3.61 3.73
CA LEU A 82 -0.99 3.30 4.57
C LEU A 82 -0.57 2.22 5.56
N PRO A 83 -0.44 2.52 6.85
CA PRO A 83 -0.16 1.50 7.86
C PRO A 83 -1.38 0.62 8.13
N GLN A 84 -1.15 -0.53 8.76
CA GLN A 84 -2.21 -1.44 9.20
C GLN A 84 -3.13 -0.76 10.22
N ASP A 85 -2.54 -0.05 11.18
CA ASP A 85 -3.29 0.72 12.19
C ASP A 85 -3.66 2.12 11.68
N SER A 86 -4.78 2.65 12.19
CA SER A 86 -5.21 4.01 11.85
C SER A 86 -4.18 5.06 12.32
N PHE A 87 -3.91 6.03 11.44
CA PHE A 87 -3.01 7.15 11.73
C PHE A 87 -3.74 8.47 12.00
N ILE A 88 -5.08 8.50 11.87
CA ILE A 88 -5.87 9.71 12.11
C ILE A 88 -6.29 9.80 13.58
N SER A 89 -6.07 10.96 14.20
CA SER A 89 -6.48 11.18 15.58
C SER A 89 -8.00 11.17 15.74
N ASN A 90 -8.49 10.41 16.71
CA ASN A 90 -9.90 10.30 17.08
C ASN A 90 -10.52 11.63 17.58
N SER A 91 -9.71 12.61 17.98
CA SER A 91 -10.15 13.92 18.45
C SER A 91 -10.62 14.85 17.34
N PHE A 92 -10.23 14.61 16.10
CA PHE A 92 -10.59 15.46 14.96
C PHE A 92 -11.98 15.14 14.40
N SER A 93 -12.56 16.12 13.70
CA SER A 93 -13.66 15.90 12.76
C SER A 93 -13.10 15.49 11.38
N VAL A 94 -13.91 14.81 10.59
CA VAL A 94 -13.56 14.47 9.19
C VAL A 94 -13.18 15.74 8.42
N GLN A 95 -14.00 16.80 8.52
CA GLN A 95 -13.74 18.07 7.86
C GLN A 95 -12.40 18.69 8.28
N LYS A 96 -12.07 18.68 9.58
CA LYS A 96 -10.80 19.20 10.09
C LYS A 96 -9.62 18.39 9.57
N THR A 97 -9.74 17.05 9.55
CA THR A 97 -8.71 16.17 9.01
C THR A 97 -8.42 16.47 7.54
N ILE A 98 -9.46 16.60 6.72
CA ILE A 98 -9.33 16.94 5.29
C ILE A 98 -8.65 18.31 5.12
N GLN A 99 -9.10 19.33 5.84
CA GLN A 99 -8.51 20.68 5.76
C GLN A 99 -7.03 20.74 6.16
N LEU A 100 -6.58 19.87 7.05
CA LEU A 100 -5.17 19.77 7.45
C LEU A 100 -4.30 18.97 6.47
N SER A 101 -4.91 18.03 5.74
CA SER A 101 -4.18 17.06 4.91
C SER A 101 -4.19 17.40 3.41
N ILE A 102 -5.19 18.17 2.95
CA ILE A 102 -5.42 18.44 1.54
C ILE A 102 -5.14 19.91 1.24
N ALA A 103 -4.42 20.18 0.15
CA ALA A 103 -4.20 21.53 -0.35
C ALA A 103 -5.54 22.23 -0.65
N LYS A 104 -5.66 23.52 -0.34
CA LYS A 104 -6.93 24.27 -0.41
C LYS A 104 -7.61 24.17 -1.77
N GLU A 105 -6.83 24.19 -2.83
CA GLU A 105 -7.28 24.07 -4.22
C GLU A 105 -7.94 22.72 -4.52
N ASN A 106 -7.52 21.65 -3.86
CA ASN A 106 -8.01 20.29 -4.09
C ASN A 106 -9.18 19.89 -3.17
N VAL A 107 -9.49 20.69 -2.13
CA VAL A 107 -10.52 20.36 -1.14
C VAL A 107 -11.90 20.21 -1.77
N LYS A 108 -12.22 21.04 -2.78
CA LYS A 108 -13.53 20.99 -3.48
C LYS A 108 -13.71 19.63 -4.18
N ASP A 109 -12.71 19.18 -4.91
CA ASP A 109 -12.75 17.90 -5.64
C ASP A 109 -12.76 16.71 -4.66
N PHE A 110 -12.03 16.85 -3.54
CA PHE A 110 -12.06 15.85 -2.48
C PHE A 110 -13.46 15.70 -1.87
N TYR A 111 -14.17 16.81 -1.67
CA TYR A 111 -15.55 16.83 -1.16
C TYR A 111 -16.59 16.38 -2.19
N ALA A 112 -16.28 16.34 -3.48
CA ALA A 112 -17.21 15.86 -4.51
C ALA A 112 -17.47 14.33 -4.41
N ASP A 113 -16.65 13.62 -3.69
CA ASP A 113 -16.80 12.18 -3.43
C ASP A 113 -18.00 11.93 -2.49
N ALA A 114 -18.96 11.11 -2.95
CA ALA A 114 -20.20 10.85 -2.21
C ALA A 114 -19.96 10.18 -0.85
N MET A 115 -18.95 9.29 -0.75
CA MET A 115 -18.58 8.64 0.51
C MET A 115 -18.04 9.67 1.50
N ILE A 116 -17.18 10.59 1.04
CA ILE A 116 -16.66 11.68 1.87
C ILE A 116 -17.80 12.61 2.31
N GLN A 117 -18.72 12.97 1.42
CA GLN A 117 -19.87 13.81 1.76
C GLN A 117 -20.70 13.22 2.91
N SER A 118 -20.94 11.90 2.90
CA SER A 118 -21.70 11.21 3.95
C SER A 118 -21.03 11.26 5.33
N MET A 119 -19.73 11.58 5.39
CA MET A 119 -18.92 11.60 6.61
C MET A 119 -18.60 13.00 7.13
N LEU A 120 -18.77 14.09 6.33
CA LEU A 120 -18.24 15.43 6.63
C LEU A 120 -18.63 15.98 8.00
N GLY A 121 -19.86 15.74 8.46
CA GLY A 121 -20.35 16.21 9.77
C GLY A 121 -19.92 15.35 10.97
N LYS A 122 -19.21 14.24 10.74
CA LYS A 122 -18.85 13.29 11.79
C LYS A 122 -17.50 13.62 12.43
N LYS A 123 -17.31 13.17 13.69
CA LYS A 123 -15.97 13.04 14.29
C LYS A 123 -15.36 11.71 13.88
N ILE A 124 -14.03 11.65 13.79
CA ILE A 124 -13.29 10.43 13.43
C ILE A 124 -13.69 9.23 14.30
N LYS A 125 -13.83 9.41 15.61
CA LYS A 125 -14.25 8.36 16.54
C LYS A 125 -15.66 7.79 16.32
N HIS A 126 -16.47 8.43 15.47
CA HIS A 126 -17.84 8.01 15.15
C HIS A 126 -17.93 7.37 13.74
N LEU A 127 -16.81 7.25 13.04
CA LEU A 127 -16.76 6.51 11.78
C LEU A 127 -16.75 5.01 12.06
N SER A 128 -17.38 4.24 11.19
CA SER A 128 -17.14 2.80 11.12
C SER A 128 -15.70 2.54 10.67
N GLY A 129 -15.16 1.34 10.95
CA GLY A 129 -13.83 0.96 10.49
C GLY A 129 -13.64 1.13 8.98
N GLY A 130 -14.67 0.79 8.19
CA GLY A 130 -14.65 0.94 6.74
C GLY A 130 -14.67 2.39 6.28
N GLU A 131 -15.49 3.25 6.89
CA GLU A 131 -15.51 4.69 6.59
C GLU A 131 -14.15 5.34 6.90
N LEU A 132 -13.56 5.00 8.05
CA LEU A 132 -12.25 5.49 8.44
C LEU A 132 -11.17 5.04 7.46
N ARG A 133 -11.15 3.76 7.10
CA ARG A 133 -10.18 3.20 6.16
C ARG A 133 -10.30 3.81 4.78
N TYR A 134 -11.53 4.02 4.29
CA TYR A 134 -11.77 4.73 3.03
C TYR A 134 -11.21 6.16 3.05
N LEU A 135 -11.48 6.91 4.13
CA LEU A 135 -10.95 8.25 4.31
C LEU A 135 -9.41 8.25 4.30
N GLU A 136 -8.77 7.35 5.05
CA GLU A 136 -7.31 7.22 5.12
C GLU A 136 -6.69 6.95 3.75
N ILE A 137 -7.23 5.98 3.01
CA ILE A 137 -6.76 5.63 1.66
C ILE A 137 -6.90 6.83 0.72
N LYS A 138 -8.06 7.50 0.75
CA LYS A 138 -8.29 8.66 -0.11
C LYS A 138 -7.37 9.84 0.21
N LEU A 139 -7.07 10.09 1.49
CA LEU A 139 -6.09 11.10 1.90
C LEU A 139 -4.69 10.77 1.36
N ILE A 140 -4.27 9.51 1.47
CA ILE A 140 -2.97 9.05 0.98
C ILE A 140 -2.88 9.16 -0.54
N PHE A 141 -3.92 8.83 -1.27
CA PHE A 141 -3.95 8.96 -2.72
C PHE A 141 -3.93 10.40 -3.22
N ASN A 142 -4.41 11.35 -2.41
CA ASN A 142 -4.36 12.77 -2.77
C ASN A 142 -2.99 13.43 -2.54
N ASN A 143 -2.02 12.70 -2.00
CA ASN A 143 -0.64 13.17 -1.87
C ASN A 143 0.07 13.13 -3.24
N ASP A 144 1.03 14.02 -3.48
CA ASP A 144 1.79 14.14 -4.73
C ASP A 144 2.78 12.98 -4.99
N SER A 145 2.92 12.05 -4.05
CA SER A 145 3.78 10.87 -4.19
C SER A 145 3.40 10.05 -5.43
N LYS A 146 4.41 9.53 -6.13
CA LYS A 146 4.23 8.68 -7.32
C LYS A 146 3.88 7.23 -6.96
N PHE A 147 4.28 6.80 -5.76
CA PHE A 147 4.07 5.42 -5.30
C PHE A 147 3.31 5.39 -3.98
N VAL A 148 2.43 4.41 -3.86
CA VAL A 148 1.61 4.21 -2.66
C VAL A 148 1.75 2.77 -2.19
N LEU A 149 2.09 2.60 -0.91
CA LEU A 149 2.19 1.31 -0.25
C LEU A 149 0.97 1.13 0.65
N LEU A 150 0.17 0.09 0.40
CA LEU A 150 -1.02 -0.23 1.17
C LEU A 150 -0.80 -1.50 1.98
N ASP A 151 -0.72 -1.36 3.30
CA ASP A 151 -0.51 -2.48 4.23
C ASP A 151 -1.85 -2.88 4.85
N GLU A 152 -2.35 -4.05 4.46
CA GLU A 152 -3.64 -4.62 4.87
C GLU A 152 -4.83 -3.64 4.74
N PRO A 153 -5.08 -3.08 3.54
CA PRO A 153 -6.16 -2.10 3.36
C PRO A 153 -7.56 -2.67 3.56
N TYR A 154 -7.74 -4.00 3.46
CA TYR A 154 -9.06 -4.66 3.52
C TYR A 154 -9.42 -5.23 4.89
N ASN A 155 -8.53 -5.08 5.89
CA ASN A 155 -8.73 -5.72 7.19
C ASN A 155 -10.02 -5.26 7.88
N GLY A 156 -10.90 -6.23 8.22
CA GLY A 156 -12.16 -5.99 8.93
C GLY A 156 -13.25 -5.25 8.13
N LEU A 157 -13.15 -5.20 6.80
CA LEU A 157 -14.08 -4.47 5.95
C LEU A 157 -15.22 -5.35 5.42
N SER A 158 -16.38 -4.74 5.21
CA SER A 158 -17.49 -5.37 4.51
C SER A 158 -17.20 -5.46 2.99
N PRO A 159 -17.83 -6.41 2.26
CA PRO A 159 -17.64 -6.54 0.82
C PRO A 159 -17.88 -5.24 0.04
N ILE A 160 -18.93 -4.49 0.37
CA ILE A 160 -19.23 -3.21 -0.29
C ILE A 160 -18.13 -2.17 -0.08
N MET A 161 -17.48 -2.15 1.09
CA MET A 161 -16.35 -1.24 1.34
C MET A 161 -15.11 -1.67 0.57
N ILE A 162 -14.88 -2.97 0.42
CA ILE A 162 -13.79 -3.51 -0.41
C ILE A 162 -13.99 -3.08 -1.88
N GLU A 163 -15.20 -3.18 -2.40
CA GLU A 163 -15.54 -2.72 -3.77
C GLU A 163 -15.25 -1.22 -3.95
N ASN A 164 -15.67 -0.38 -3.00
CA ASN A 164 -15.40 1.06 -3.04
C ASN A 164 -13.89 1.37 -3.01
N ILE A 165 -13.14 0.67 -2.17
CA ILE A 165 -11.68 0.81 -2.10
C ILE A 165 -11.02 0.32 -3.39
N ASN A 166 -11.47 -0.79 -3.95
CA ASN A 166 -10.96 -1.31 -5.22
C ASN A 166 -11.19 -0.33 -6.38
N ALA A 167 -12.37 0.30 -6.44
CA ALA A 167 -12.65 1.33 -7.43
C ALA A 167 -11.70 2.52 -7.30
N LEU A 168 -11.42 2.95 -6.07
CA LEU A 168 -10.47 4.04 -5.78
C LEU A 168 -9.04 3.65 -6.17
N ILE A 169 -8.57 2.44 -5.80
CA ILE A 169 -7.24 1.92 -6.17
C ILE A 169 -7.11 1.85 -7.70
N THR A 170 -8.12 1.30 -8.39
CA THR A 170 -8.12 1.18 -9.86
C THR A 170 -8.00 2.54 -10.52
N THR A 171 -8.79 3.53 -10.07
CA THR A 171 -8.72 4.91 -10.59
C THR A 171 -7.34 5.51 -10.39
N MET A 172 -6.79 5.39 -9.19
CA MET A 172 -5.50 6.00 -8.85
C MET A 172 -4.30 5.26 -9.46
N SER A 173 -4.45 3.97 -9.77
CA SER A 173 -3.39 3.21 -10.44
C SER A 173 -3.07 3.71 -11.84
N ALA A 174 -3.98 4.46 -12.49
CA ALA A 174 -3.70 5.07 -13.79
C ALA A 174 -2.54 6.08 -13.76
N VAL A 175 -2.30 6.71 -12.59
CA VAL A 175 -1.28 7.76 -12.43
C VAL A 175 -0.21 7.42 -11.38
N LYS A 176 -0.47 6.46 -10.50
CA LYS A 176 0.44 6.04 -9.43
C LYS A 176 0.86 4.58 -9.60
N GLY A 177 2.02 4.21 -9.05
CA GLY A 177 2.40 2.82 -8.81
C GLY A 177 1.92 2.42 -7.41
N ILE A 178 1.21 1.31 -7.30
CA ILE A 178 0.61 0.87 -6.02
C ILE A 178 1.16 -0.49 -5.65
N LEU A 179 1.71 -0.61 -4.44
CA LEU A 179 2.01 -1.89 -3.81
C LEU A 179 0.93 -2.17 -2.78
N ILE A 180 0.30 -3.34 -2.87
CA ILE A 180 -0.76 -3.75 -1.94
C ILE A 180 -0.40 -5.09 -1.30
N SER A 181 -0.47 -5.15 0.02
CA SER A 181 -0.29 -6.35 0.83
C SER A 181 -1.53 -6.57 1.68
N ASP A 182 -2.13 -7.74 1.60
CA ASP A 182 -3.27 -8.12 2.44
C ASP A 182 -3.29 -9.64 2.65
N HIS A 183 -3.89 -10.09 3.75
CA HIS A 183 -4.15 -11.50 3.99
C HIS A 183 -5.36 -12.00 3.18
N ASN A 184 -6.24 -11.11 2.74
CA ASN A 184 -7.32 -11.40 1.80
C ASN A 184 -6.77 -11.49 0.36
N TYR A 185 -6.06 -12.60 0.09
CA TYR A 185 -5.36 -12.81 -1.17
C TYR A 185 -6.27 -12.73 -2.40
N GLN A 186 -7.55 -13.09 -2.29
CA GLN A 186 -8.49 -13.04 -3.42
C GLN A 186 -8.68 -11.60 -3.92
N ASN A 187 -8.92 -10.65 -3.01
CA ASN A 187 -9.04 -9.25 -3.36
C ASN A 187 -7.71 -8.68 -3.91
N VAL A 188 -6.57 -9.09 -3.32
CA VAL A 188 -5.26 -8.67 -3.85
C VAL A 188 -5.06 -9.19 -5.27
N ILE A 189 -5.33 -10.47 -5.55
CA ILE A 189 -5.20 -11.06 -6.89
C ILE A 189 -6.12 -10.35 -7.89
N GLN A 190 -7.38 -10.08 -7.49
CA GLN A 190 -8.37 -9.47 -8.35
C GLN A 190 -7.96 -8.09 -8.86
N ILE A 191 -7.35 -7.27 -7.99
CA ILE A 191 -7.02 -5.87 -8.32
C ILE A 191 -5.60 -5.71 -8.90
N SER A 192 -4.74 -6.71 -8.74
CA SER A 192 -3.33 -6.60 -9.10
C SER A 192 -3.10 -6.83 -10.60
N THR A 193 -2.26 -6.00 -11.19
CA THR A 193 -1.76 -6.18 -12.57
C THR A 193 -0.48 -7.02 -12.60
N LYS A 194 0.27 -7.05 -11.50
CA LYS A 194 1.46 -7.88 -11.29
C LYS A 194 1.39 -8.51 -9.90
N LEU A 195 1.96 -9.69 -9.73
CA LEU A 195 1.98 -10.41 -8.46
C LEU A 195 3.41 -10.77 -8.05
N ALA A 196 3.68 -10.68 -6.76
CA ALA A 196 4.89 -11.18 -6.13
C ALA A 196 4.54 -11.95 -4.86
N LEU A 197 5.29 -13.03 -4.57
CA LEU A 197 5.12 -13.85 -3.38
C LEU A 197 6.34 -13.71 -2.47
N MET A 198 6.09 -13.28 -1.23
CA MET A 198 7.08 -13.30 -0.15
C MET A 198 7.03 -14.67 0.54
N LYS A 199 8.11 -15.43 0.42
CA LYS A 199 8.25 -16.76 1.04
C LYS A 199 9.67 -16.93 1.56
N ASP A 200 9.80 -17.39 2.81
CA ASP A 200 11.08 -17.69 3.47
C ASP A 200 12.08 -16.52 3.37
N GLY A 201 11.59 -15.28 3.57
CA GLY A 201 12.37 -14.05 3.51
C GLY A 201 12.81 -13.62 2.11
N LYS A 202 12.39 -14.32 1.05
CA LYS A 202 12.73 -14.05 -0.34
C LYS A 202 11.52 -13.61 -1.15
N MET A 203 11.75 -12.82 -2.20
CA MET A 203 10.74 -12.37 -3.14
C MET A 203 10.73 -13.25 -4.39
N HIS A 204 9.56 -13.73 -4.77
CA HIS A 204 9.31 -14.46 -6.00
C HIS A 204 8.36 -13.64 -6.88
N HIS A 205 8.86 -13.11 -7.99
CA HIS A 205 8.02 -12.46 -8.99
C HIS A 205 7.25 -13.54 -9.76
N LEU A 206 5.93 -13.39 -9.87
CA LEU A 206 5.08 -14.37 -10.52
C LEU A 206 4.75 -13.93 -11.94
N LYS A 207 4.80 -14.86 -12.87
CA LYS A 207 4.38 -14.64 -14.26
C LYS A 207 2.86 -14.66 -14.39
N ASP A 208 2.24 -15.55 -13.63
CA ASP A 208 0.79 -15.67 -13.53
C ASP A 208 0.36 -16.19 -12.15
N LYS A 209 -0.95 -16.20 -11.90
CA LYS A 209 -1.51 -16.62 -10.61
C LYS A 209 -1.39 -18.11 -10.33
N ASN A 210 -1.17 -18.98 -11.34
CA ASN A 210 -1.05 -20.43 -11.14
C ASN A 210 0.25 -20.78 -10.40
N GLU A 211 1.30 -19.97 -10.56
CA GLU A 211 2.54 -20.13 -9.79
C GLU A 211 2.32 -20.05 -8.27
N LEU A 212 1.21 -19.46 -7.79
CA LEU A 212 0.85 -19.49 -6.36
C LEU A 212 0.56 -20.93 -5.86
N ILE A 213 0.01 -21.78 -6.73
CA ILE A 213 -0.22 -23.19 -6.44
C ILE A 213 1.11 -23.95 -6.50
N GLU A 214 1.90 -23.74 -7.55
CA GLU A 214 3.21 -24.41 -7.74
C GLU A 214 4.17 -24.10 -6.58
N LYS A 215 4.17 -22.86 -6.10
CA LYS A 215 4.99 -22.43 -4.95
C LYS A 215 4.39 -22.84 -3.58
N GLY A 216 3.24 -23.52 -3.58
CA GLY A 216 2.58 -24.02 -2.37
C GLY A 216 1.97 -22.93 -1.47
N TYR A 217 1.65 -21.76 -2.04
CA TYR A 217 0.94 -20.70 -1.33
C TYR A 217 -0.56 -20.99 -1.28
N LEU A 218 -1.15 -21.38 -2.41
CA LEU A 218 -2.56 -21.78 -2.51
C LEU A 218 -2.65 -23.30 -2.80
N LYS A 219 -3.78 -23.90 -2.43
CA LYS A 219 -4.14 -25.25 -2.84
C LYS A 219 -4.85 -25.23 -4.20
N SER A 220 -4.81 -26.34 -4.94
CA SER A 220 -5.60 -26.49 -6.16
C SER A 220 -7.08 -26.23 -5.88
N GLY A 221 -7.73 -25.41 -6.74
CA GLY A 221 -9.13 -25.00 -6.60
C GLY A 221 -9.38 -23.75 -5.74
N MET A 222 -8.34 -23.05 -5.29
CA MET A 222 -8.46 -21.79 -4.53
C MET A 222 -8.27 -20.51 -5.38
N LEU A 223 -8.05 -20.65 -6.69
CA LEU A 223 -7.93 -19.53 -7.65
C LEU A 223 -9.24 -19.20 -8.31
#